data_e90267590bddcd22f9b6b083aac15579
#
_entry.id   e90267590bddcd22f9b6b083aac15579
#
_cell.length_a   1.000
_cell.length_b   1.000
_cell.length_c   1.000
_cell.angle_alpha   90.00
_cell.angle_beta   90.00
_cell.angle_gamma   90.00
#
_symmetry.space_group_name_H-M   'P 1'
#
loop_
_entity.id
_entity.type
_entity.pdbx_description
1 polymer ?
#
loop_
_entity_poly.entity_id
_entity_poly.type
_entity_poly.pdbx_seq_one_letter_code
_entity_poly.pdbx_strand_id
1 'polypeptide(L)'
;MPKDGPSAGVTMATAMISAIREIPVKASVAMTGEITLRGRVLPIGGLKEKLLAAKTAKIKTVVVPAKNRKDVEELETEIYEGMEIVYAETMADVLKAALLHMPEKPENGQEKKLEEMAEA
;
A
#
# COMPACT_ATOMS: atom_id res chain seq x y z
N MET A 1 -1.76 19.21 9.98
CA MET A 1 -1.59 18.51 9.81
C MET A 1 -1.39 17.74 9.81
N PRO A 2 -1.25 17.65 9.75
CA PRO A 2 -1.08 16.92 9.56
C PRO A 2 -0.81 16.12 9.20
N LYS A 3 -0.62 15.71 9.26
CA LYS A 3 -0.36 14.94 8.98
C LYS A 3 -0.59 13.79 8.66
N ASP A 4 -0.64 13.27 8.85
CA ASP A 4 -1.30 12.14 8.35
C ASP A 4 -0.81 11.79 7.02
N GLY A 5 0.02 12.53 6.48
CA GLY A 5 0.53 12.41 5.16
C GLY A 5 1.13 11.07 4.81
N PRO A 6 1.98 10.47 5.66
CA PRO A 6 2.64 9.23 5.25
C PRO A 6 1.70 8.11 4.86
N SER A 7 0.60 7.95 5.59
CA SER A 7 -0.34 6.87 5.27
C SER A 7 -1.15 7.15 4.02
N ALA A 8 -1.32 8.41 3.68
CA ALA A 8 -2.13 8.78 2.52
C ALA A 8 -1.40 8.55 1.20
N GLY A 9 -0.07 8.56 1.20
CA GLY A 9 0.69 8.50 -0.04
C GLY A 9 0.39 7.29 -0.90
N VAL A 10 0.54 6.09 -0.36
CA VAL A 10 0.29 4.89 -1.15
C VAL A 10 -1.17 4.74 -1.50
N THR A 11 -2.06 5.16 -0.61
CA THR A 11 -3.50 5.06 -0.86
C THR A 11 -3.91 5.94 -2.02
N MET A 12 -3.43 7.19 -2.04
CA MET A 12 -3.76 8.11 -3.12
C MET A 12 -3.16 7.65 -4.45
N ALA A 13 -1.92 7.18 -4.44
CA ALA A 13 -1.28 6.72 -5.66
C ALA A 13 -2.01 5.50 -6.22
N THR A 14 -2.42 4.57 -5.35
CA THR A 14 -3.17 3.41 -5.78
C THR A 14 -4.52 3.80 -6.37
N ALA A 15 -5.20 4.76 -5.74
CA ALA A 15 -6.49 5.21 -6.24
C ALA A 15 -6.35 5.86 -7.61
N MET A 16 -5.31 6.65 -7.82
CA MET A 16 -5.08 7.29 -9.11
C MET A 16 -4.83 6.26 -10.21
N ILE A 17 -3.99 5.29 -9.94
CA ILE A 17 -3.67 4.26 -10.93
C ILE A 17 -4.90 3.40 -11.20
N SER A 18 -5.64 3.06 -10.15
CA SER A 18 -6.88 2.30 -10.30
C SER A 18 -7.85 3.03 -11.21
N ALA A 19 -8.01 4.34 -11.02
CA ALA A 19 -8.94 5.13 -11.82
C ALA A 19 -8.48 5.23 -13.27
N ILE A 20 -7.20 5.49 -13.50
CA ILE A 20 -6.67 5.67 -14.84
C ILE A 20 -6.72 4.36 -15.63
N ARG A 21 -6.38 3.26 -15.01
CA ARG A 21 -6.35 1.95 -15.68
C ARG A 21 -7.67 1.22 -15.58
N GLU A 22 -8.63 1.76 -14.83
CA GLU A 22 -9.95 1.17 -14.63
C GLU A 22 -9.85 -0.24 -14.06
N ILE A 23 -8.95 -0.43 -13.10
CA ILE A 23 -8.78 -1.69 -12.41
C ILE A 23 -9.22 -1.51 -10.96
N PRO A 24 -10.26 -2.25 -10.51
CA PRO A 24 -10.76 -2.07 -9.16
C PRO A 24 -9.74 -2.44 -8.09
N VAL A 25 -9.81 -1.76 -6.96
CA VAL A 25 -9.04 -2.10 -5.77
C VAL A 25 -9.81 -3.18 -5.02
N LYS A 26 -9.08 -4.15 -4.48
CA LYS A 26 -9.71 -5.22 -3.70
C LYS A 26 -10.39 -4.65 -2.46
N ALA A 27 -11.55 -5.19 -2.13
CA ALA A 27 -12.37 -4.63 -1.05
C ALA A 27 -11.79 -4.86 0.35
N SER A 28 -11.06 -5.94 0.55
CA SER A 28 -10.55 -6.31 1.88
C SER A 28 -9.08 -6.01 2.05
N VAL A 29 -8.59 -4.96 1.40
CA VAL A 29 -7.18 -4.58 1.50
C VAL A 29 -7.07 -3.20 2.11
N ALA A 30 -6.26 -3.07 3.15
CA ALA A 30 -5.86 -1.78 3.68
C ALA A 30 -4.40 -1.60 3.36
N MET A 31 -3.97 -0.35 3.22
CA MET A 31 -2.58 -0.08 2.91
C MET A 31 -2.11 1.15 3.65
N THR A 32 -0.83 1.20 3.93
CA THR A 32 -0.25 2.32 4.64
C THR A 32 1.17 2.54 4.14
N GLY A 33 1.58 3.79 4.14
CA GLY A 33 2.92 4.17 3.71
C GLY A 33 2.90 5.44 2.91
N GLU A 34 4.05 6.10 2.89
CA GLU A 34 4.28 7.26 2.05
C GLU A 34 5.19 6.83 0.91
N ILE A 35 5.06 7.45 -0.25
CA ILE A 35 5.93 7.11 -1.36
C ILE A 35 6.79 8.30 -1.76
N THR A 36 8.00 7.98 -2.25
CA THR A 36 8.88 8.99 -2.82
C THR A 36 8.47 9.26 -4.26
N LEU A 37 9.07 10.28 -4.85
CA LEU A 37 8.82 10.58 -6.26
C LEU A 37 9.20 9.42 -7.18
N ARG A 38 10.06 8.54 -6.71
CA ARG A 38 10.48 7.38 -7.50
C ARG A 38 9.63 6.15 -7.22
N GLY A 39 8.59 6.28 -6.42
CA GLY A 39 7.69 5.18 -6.17
C GLY A 39 8.15 4.22 -5.08
N ARG A 40 9.11 4.62 -4.27
CA ARG A 40 9.56 3.77 -3.17
C ARG A 40 8.71 4.02 -1.93
N VAL A 41 8.38 2.95 -1.23
CA VAL A 41 7.54 3.03 -0.04
C VAL A 41 8.41 3.28 1.18
N LEU A 42 8.06 4.32 1.93
CA LEU A 42 8.81 4.71 3.12
C LEU A 42 8.18 4.12 4.38
N PRO A 43 8.99 3.86 5.41
CA PRO A 43 8.45 3.33 6.67
C PRO A 43 7.57 4.36 7.36
N ILE A 44 6.67 3.87 8.22
CA ILE A 44 5.73 4.72 8.95
C ILE A 44 5.86 4.49 10.44
N GLY A 45 5.31 5.45 11.22
CA GLY A 45 5.09 5.25 12.64
C GLY A 45 3.64 4.85 12.88
N GLY A 46 3.34 4.45 14.10
CA GLY A 46 1.97 4.12 14.48
C GLY A 46 1.43 2.86 13.84
N LEU A 47 2.32 1.93 13.50
CA LEU A 47 1.90 0.71 12.81
C LEU A 47 0.94 -0.13 13.64
N LYS A 48 1.19 -0.22 14.95
CA LYS A 48 0.33 -1.01 15.83
C LYS A 48 -1.11 -0.54 15.78
N GLU A 49 -1.31 0.78 15.86
CA GLU A 49 -2.63 1.36 15.83
C GLU A 49 -3.32 1.10 14.50
N LYS A 50 -2.55 1.17 13.41
CA LYS A 50 -3.12 0.93 12.09
C LYS A 50 -3.53 -0.53 11.91
N LEU A 51 -2.75 -1.46 12.43
CA LEU A 51 -3.11 -2.87 12.36
C LEU A 51 -4.32 -3.19 13.23
N LEU A 52 -4.40 -2.57 14.41
CA LEU A 52 -5.57 -2.75 15.26
C LEU A 52 -6.83 -2.23 14.59
N ALA A 53 -6.73 -1.08 13.92
CA ALA A 53 -7.87 -0.52 13.21
C ALA A 53 -8.30 -1.44 12.07
N ALA A 54 -7.35 -2.00 11.34
CA ALA A 54 -7.65 -2.92 10.25
C ALA A 54 -8.33 -4.19 10.78
N LYS A 55 -7.86 -4.68 11.91
CA LYS A 55 -8.45 -5.87 12.54
C LYS A 55 -9.89 -5.59 12.96
N THR A 56 -10.11 -4.43 13.55
CA THR A 56 -11.46 -4.04 13.97
C THR A 56 -12.40 -3.92 12.77
N ALA A 57 -11.88 -3.43 11.65
CA ALA A 57 -12.67 -3.30 10.42
C ALA A 57 -12.78 -4.62 9.65
N LYS A 58 -12.17 -5.68 10.17
CA LYS A 58 -12.21 -7.02 9.55
C LYS A 58 -11.55 -7.05 8.19
N ILE A 59 -10.51 -6.25 8.03
CA ILE A 59 -9.69 -6.24 6.82
C ILE A 59 -8.86 -7.52 6.80
N LYS A 60 -8.76 -8.16 5.66
CA LYS A 60 -8.04 -9.43 5.54
C LYS A 60 -6.59 -9.27 5.14
N THR A 61 -6.27 -8.25 4.37
CA THR A 61 -4.91 -8.04 3.87
C THR A 61 -4.49 -6.61 4.17
N VAL A 62 -3.30 -6.45 4.75
CA VAL A 62 -2.75 -5.13 5.03
C VAL A 62 -1.39 -5.02 4.35
N VAL A 63 -1.23 -3.98 3.53
CA VAL A 63 0.04 -3.71 2.86
C VAL A 63 0.79 -2.68 3.69
N VAL A 64 2.00 -3.05 4.11
CA VAL A 64 2.83 -2.18 4.94
C VAL A 64 4.19 -2.00 4.28
N PRO A 65 4.90 -0.92 4.61
CA PRO A 65 6.25 -0.74 4.05
C PRO A 65 7.15 -1.88 4.48
N ALA A 66 7.97 -2.37 3.56
CA ALA A 66 8.89 -3.47 3.86
C ALA A 66 9.83 -3.11 5.00
N LYS A 67 10.18 -1.83 5.12
CA LYS A 67 11.07 -1.39 6.18
C LYS A 67 10.43 -1.45 7.56
N ASN A 68 9.13 -1.65 7.64
CA ASN A 68 8.43 -1.85 8.91
C ASN A 68 8.33 -3.33 9.31
N ARG A 69 8.99 -4.22 8.57
CA ARG A 69 8.91 -5.65 8.89
C ARG A 69 9.29 -5.94 10.33
N LYS A 70 10.37 -5.30 10.80
CA LYS A 70 10.82 -5.53 12.17
C LYS A 70 9.76 -5.07 13.17
N ASP A 71 9.09 -3.97 12.87
CA ASP A 71 8.04 -3.47 13.76
C ASP A 71 6.91 -4.48 13.86
N VAL A 72 6.53 -5.10 12.75
CA VAL A 72 5.48 -6.12 12.77
C VAL A 72 5.93 -7.32 13.59
N GLU A 73 7.18 -7.76 13.40
CA GLU A 73 7.68 -8.93 14.10
C GLU A 73 7.75 -8.73 15.61
N GLU A 74 7.84 -7.49 16.05
CA GLU A 74 7.89 -7.17 17.48
C GLU A 74 6.50 -7.07 18.10
N LEU A 75 5.44 -7.08 17.29
CA LEU A 75 4.08 -7.01 17.81
C LEU A 75 3.61 -8.38 18.30
N GLU A 76 2.65 -8.33 19.22
CA GLU A 76 2.01 -9.56 19.66
C GLU A 76 1.23 -10.19 18.52
N THR A 77 1.28 -11.51 18.44
CA THR A 77 0.63 -12.24 17.35
C THR A 77 -0.85 -11.93 17.25
N GLU A 78 -1.51 -11.73 18.38
CA GLU A 78 -2.95 -11.44 18.38
C GLU A 78 -3.31 -10.21 17.57
N ILE A 79 -2.37 -9.26 17.40
CA ILE A 79 -2.66 -8.04 16.69
C ILE A 79 -2.86 -8.29 15.20
N TYR A 80 -2.08 -9.20 14.61
CA TYR A 80 -2.18 -9.44 13.17
C TYR A 80 -2.66 -10.86 12.83
N GLU A 81 -3.06 -11.60 13.84
CA GLU A 81 -3.58 -12.93 13.61
C GLU A 81 -4.83 -12.86 12.75
N GLY A 82 -4.89 -13.71 11.73
CA GLY A 82 -6.03 -13.72 10.82
C GLY A 82 -5.92 -12.72 9.69
N MET A 83 -4.86 -11.92 9.67
CA MET A 83 -4.62 -10.97 8.59
C MET A 83 -3.37 -11.38 7.82
N GLU A 84 -3.39 -11.13 6.51
CA GLU A 84 -2.20 -11.31 5.70
C GLU A 84 -1.44 -9.98 5.66
N ILE A 85 -0.18 -10.00 6.07
CA ILE A 85 0.66 -8.81 6.04
C ILE A 85 1.54 -8.89 4.79
N VAL A 86 1.40 -7.91 3.91
CA VAL A 86 2.19 -7.86 2.69
C VAL A 86 3.20 -6.72 2.82
N TYR A 87 4.46 -7.04 2.60
CA TYR A 87 5.53 -6.04 2.71
C TYR A 87 5.84 -5.49 1.33
N ALA A 88 5.80 -4.17 1.20
CA ALA A 88 5.99 -3.50 -0.06
C ALA A 88 7.20 -2.58 -0.02
N GLU A 89 8.07 -2.67 -1.02
CA GLU A 89 9.21 -1.78 -1.16
C GLU A 89 8.95 -0.69 -2.19
N THR A 90 8.09 -0.99 -3.17
CA THR A 90 7.78 -0.05 -4.25
C THR A 90 6.28 -0.03 -4.49
N MET A 91 5.84 0.97 -5.28
CA MET A 91 4.43 1.03 -5.67
C MET A 91 4.00 -0.20 -6.45
N ALA A 92 4.90 -0.81 -7.22
CA ALA A 92 4.55 -2.04 -7.94
C ALA A 92 4.12 -3.12 -6.96
N ASP A 93 4.82 -3.26 -5.83
CA ASP A 93 4.45 -4.23 -4.81
C ASP A 93 3.07 -3.92 -4.23
N VAL A 94 2.79 -2.64 -3.98
CA VAL A 94 1.50 -2.24 -3.45
C VAL A 94 0.39 -2.59 -4.43
N LEU A 95 0.60 -2.31 -5.72
CA LEU A 95 -0.41 -2.58 -6.73
C LEU A 95 -0.70 -4.07 -6.87
N LYS A 96 0.34 -4.90 -6.79
CA LYS A 96 0.14 -6.35 -6.87
C LYS A 96 -0.77 -6.85 -5.76
N ALA A 97 -0.67 -6.26 -4.59
CA ALA A 97 -1.46 -6.69 -3.45
C ALA A 97 -2.86 -6.08 -3.46
N ALA A 98 -3.00 -4.86 -3.94
CA ALA A 98 -4.22 -4.08 -3.77
C ALA A 98 -5.17 -4.13 -4.96
N LEU A 99 -4.67 -4.26 -6.17
CA LEU A 99 -5.52 -4.27 -7.36
C LEU A 99 -5.94 -5.69 -7.73
N LEU A 100 -7.09 -5.80 -8.39
CA LEU A 100 -7.58 -7.11 -8.82
C LEU A 100 -6.62 -7.78 -9.79
N HIS A 101 -5.94 -6.99 -10.62
CA HIS A 101 -4.87 -7.48 -11.48
C HIS A 101 -3.93 -6.34 -11.79
N MET A 102 -2.73 -6.67 -12.26
CA MET A 102 -1.73 -5.66 -12.56
C MET A 102 -2.09 -4.90 -13.83
N PRO A 103 -1.78 -3.59 -13.87
CA PRO A 103 -1.98 -2.81 -15.08
C PRO A 103 -1.18 -3.36 -16.24
N GLU A 104 -1.77 -3.30 -17.44
CA GLU A 104 -1.06 -3.68 -18.64
C GLU A 104 -0.11 -2.58 -19.04
N LYS A 105 0.71 -2.88 -20.03
CA LYS A 105 1.67 -1.90 -20.51
C LYS A 105 0.93 -0.65 -20.98
N PRO A 106 1.41 0.55 -20.59
CA PRO A 106 0.70 1.77 -20.94
C PRO A 106 0.71 2.05 -22.44
N GLU A 107 -0.36 2.69 -22.89
CA GLU A 107 -0.53 3.01 -24.30
C GLU A 107 -0.22 4.44 -24.62
N ASN A 108 -0.12 5.32 -23.60
CA ASN A 108 0.16 6.72 -23.83
C ASN A 108 1.22 7.20 -22.86
N GLY A 109 1.76 8.41 -23.13
CA GLY A 109 2.88 8.91 -22.35
C GLY A 109 2.53 9.17 -20.90
N GLN A 110 1.30 9.58 -20.62
CA GLN A 110 0.90 9.85 -19.25
C GLN A 110 0.85 8.58 -18.42
N GLU A 111 0.26 7.54 -18.95
CA GLU A 111 0.19 6.26 -18.25
C GLU A 111 1.58 5.68 -18.06
N LYS A 112 2.42 5.81 -19.07
CA LYS A 112 3.78 5.32 -18.99
C LYS A 112 4.53 6.02 -17.87
N LYS A 113 4.35 7.32 -17.74
CA LYS A 113 5.01 8.08 -16.69
C LYS A 113 4.56 7.63 -15.31
N LEU A 114 3.26 7.39 -15.14
CA LEU A 114 2.76 6.92 -13.87
C LEU A 114 3.31 5.55 -13.51
N GLU A 115 3.41 4.67 -14.50
CA GLU A 115 3.96 3.34 -14.28
C GLU A 115 5.43 3.41 -13.92
N GLU A 116 6.17 4.30 -14.55
CA GLU A 116 7.58 4.47 -14.22
C GLU A 116 7.75 4.93 -12.78
N MET A 117 6.86 5.81 -12.33
CA MET A 117 6.89 6.26 -10.94
C MET A 117 6.57 5.12 -9.98
N ALA A 118 5.69 4.22 -10.37
CA ALA A 118 5.32 3.10 -9.52
C ALA A 118 6.42 2.05 -9.41
N GLU A 119 7.26 1.95 -10.43
CA GLU A 119 8.31 0.93 -10.46
C GLU A 119 9.67 1.43 -10.00
N ALA A 120 9.88 2.72 -9.96
CA ALA A 120 11.19 3.30 -9.61
C ALA A 120 11.52 3.19 -8.10
#